data_d5f91b366c13fc1216747192da7edf75
#
_entry.id   d5f91b366c13fc1216747192da7edf75
#
_cell.length_a   1.000
_cell.length_b   1.000
_cell.length_c   1.000
_cell.angle_alpha   90.00
_cell.angle_beta   90.00
_cell.angle_gamma   90.00
#
_symmetry.space_group_name_H-M   'P 1'
#
loop_
_entity.id
_entity.type
_entity.pdbx_description
1 polymer ?
#
loop_
_entity_poly.entity_id
_entity_poly.type
_entity_poly.pdbx_seq_one_letter_code
_entity_poly.pdbx_strand_id
1 'polypeptide(L)'
;MLSSRSVSIVTVAVLIAFAVPESVRAQSLRTEHTYKLDDPDSRPTASLEDVSWLAGSWSGEAFGSTFEEVWNPPSAGSMVGLWKLLNDGQVVFYEIMLIVEEEGSLSLKVKHFNADFTAWEDKEDYVRFRLVKFDGDAVHFSGLSFYRINEEEMHAFIVMTHEGEVREEKMVYRRTR
;
A
#
# COMPACT_ATOMS: atom_id res chain seq x y z
N MET A 1 -41.46 24.27 -2.77
CA MET A 1 -40.62 23.58 -3.77
C MET A 1 -39.34 23.19 -3.10
N LEU A 2 -39.28 21.95 -2.61
CA LEU A 2 -38.09 21.34 -1.98
C LEU A 2 -37.32 20.58 -3.04
N SER A 3 -36.14 21.06 -3.38
CA SER A 3 -35.22 20.40 -4.31
C SER A 3 -34.60 19.17 -3.61
N SER A 4 -35.00 18.00 -4.03
CA SER A 4 -34.37 16.74 -3.67
C SER A 4 -32.98 16.68 -4.33
N ARG A 5 -31.91 16.86 -3.56
CA ARG A 5 -30.55 16.54 -3.98
C ARG A 5 -30.37 15.03 -3.83
N SER A 6 -30.30 14.35 -4.96
CA SER A 6 -29.90 12.94 -4.99
C SER A 6 -28.44 12.83 -4.53
N VAL A 7 -28.25 12.25 -3.38
CA VAL A 7 -26.91 11.85 -2.88
C VAL A 7 -26.57 10.58 -3.62
N SER A 8 -25.65 10.66 -4.61
CA SER A 8 -25.04 9.50 -5.20
C SER A 8 -24.08 8.89 -4.18
N ILE A 9 -24.52 7.81 -3.55
CA ILE A 9 -23.64 6.98 -2.73
C ILE A 9 -22.72 6.25 -3.69
N VAL A 10 -21.48 6.73 -3.82
CA VAL A 10 -20.39 5.97 -4.44
C VAL A 10 -20.03 4.88 -3.44
N THR A 11 -20.59 3.71 -3.64
CA THR A 11 -20.20 2.51 -2.90
C THR A 11 -18.79 2.13 -3.39
N VAL A 12 -17.77 2.52 -2.65
CA VAL A 12 -16.42 1.98 -2.84
C VAL A 12 -16.45 0.54 -2.34
N ALA A 13 -16.79 -0.38 -3.25
CA ALA A 13 -16.69 -1.79 -2.98
C ALA A 13 -15.20 -2.18 -3.03
N VAL A 14 -14.51 -2.05 -1.90
CA VAL A 14 -13.21 -2.70 -1.71
C VAL A 14 -13.48 -4.20 -1.59
N LEU A 15 -13.46 -4.91 -2.71
CA LEU A 15 -13.65 -6.35 -2.75
C LEU A 15 -12.36 -7.06 -2.35
N ILE A 16 -12.40 -7.62 -1.16
CA ILE A 16 -11.42 -8.57 -0.62
C ILE A 16 -11.29 -9.75 -1.57
N ALA A 17 -10.08 -10.10 -1.93
CA ALA A 17 -9.72 -11.22 -2.77
C ALA A 17 -10.25 -12.54 -2.20
N PHE A 18 -11.32 -13.08 -2.79
CA PHE A 18 -11.60 -14.50 -2.67
C PHE A 18 -10.43 -15.30 -3.23
N ALA A 19 -10.16 -16.47 -2.65
CA ALA A 19 -9.04 -17.35 -2.98
C ALA A 19 -8.97 -17.61 -4.50
N VAL A 20 -8.20 -16.79 -5.20
CA VAL A 20 -7.82 -17.00 -6.59
C VAL A 20 -6.67 -18.01 -6.58
N PRO A 21 -6.66 -19.02 -7.48
CA PRO A 21 -5.56 -19.96 -7.58
C PRO A 21 -4.22 -19.23 -7.66
N GLU A 22 -3.20 -19.73 -6.97
CA GLU A 22 -1.87 -19.11 -6.87
C GLU A 22 -1.26 -18.74 -8.23
N SER A 23 -1.53 -19.55 -9.25
CA SER A 23 -1.07 -19.32 -10.62
C SER A 23 -1.70 -18.10 -11.31
N VAL A 24 -2.96 -17.79 -11.04
CA VAL A 24 -3.64 -16.60 -11.57
C VAL A 24 -3.22 -15.36 -10.79
N ARG A 25 -3.06 -15.48 -9.47
CA ARG A 25 -2.55 -14.41 -8.60
C ARG A 25 -1.12 -14.02 -8.95
N ALA A 26 -0.32 -14.97 -9.42
CA ALA A 26 1.08 -14.79 -9.76
C ALA A 26 1.32 -13.94 -11.02
N GLN A 27 0.46 -14.03 -12.04
CA GLN A 27 0.59 -13.22 -13.27
C GLN A 27 0.09 -11.78 -13.07
N SER A 28 -0.74 -11.54 -12.05
CA SER A 28 -1.44 -10.27 -11.86
C SER A 28 -0.64 -9.18 -11.14
N LEU A 29 0.55 -9.47 -10.60
CA LEU A 29 1.33 -8.51 -9.82
C LEU A 29 2.35 -7.69 -10.64
N ARG A 30 2.45 -7.94 -11.95
CA ARG A 30 3.36 -7.21 -12.84
C ARG A 30 2.59 -6.29 -13.75
N THR A 31 2.87 -4.99 -13.65
CA THR A 31 2.31 -3.93 -14.50
C THR A 31 3.44 -3.06 -15.03
N GLU A 32 3.16 -1.84 -15.49
CA GLU A 32 4.18 -0.92 -15.96
C GLU A 32 5.16 -0.51 -14.84
N HIS A 33 4.66 -0.26 -13.63
CA HIS A 33 5.45 0.25 -12.50
C HIS A 33 5.59 -0.74 -11.34
N THR A 34 4.95 -1.91 -11.42
CA THR A 34 5.05 -2.92 -10.36
C THR A 34 5.73 -4.19 -10.84
N TYR A 35 6.28 -4.92 -9.91
CA TYR A 35 7.05 -6.14 -10.17
C TYR A 35 6.49 -7.28 -9.33
N LYS A 36 6.71 -8.50 -9.81
CA LYS A 36 6.39 -9.72 -9.09
C LYS A 36 7.68 -10.38 -8.61
N LEU A 37 7.67 -10.88 -7.41
CA LEU A 37 8.71 -11.76 -6.92
C LEU A 37 8.44 -13.19 -7.45
N ASP A 38 9.22 -13.62 -8.42
CA ASP A 38 9.07 -14.96 -9.04
C ASP A 38 9.72 -16.06 -8.19
N ASP A 39 10.87 -15.75 -7.56
CA ASP A 39 11.62 -16.66 -6.71
C ASP A 39 11.87 -16.00 -5.35
N PRO A 40 11.30 -16.53 -4.24
CA PRO A 40 11.51 -16.01 -2.90
C PRO A 40 12.99 -15.95 -2.47
N ASP A 41 13.85 -16.80 -3.01
CA ASP A 41 15.27 -16.86 -2.68
C ASP A 41 16.10 -15.83 -3.47
N SER A 42 15.52 -15.19 -4.49
CA SER A 42 16.18 -14.16 -5.32
C SER A 42 16.11 -12.74 -4.74
N ARG A 43 15.57 -12.56 -3.52
CA ARG A 43 15.44 -11.23 -2.91
C ARG A 43 16.82 -10.61 -2.64
N PRO A 44 16.99 -9.30 -2.90
CA PRO A 44 18.22 -8.63 -2.56
C PRO A 44 18.41 -8.54 -1.04
N THR A 45 19.65 -8.58 -0.57
CA THR A 45 19.98 -8.19 0.81
C THR A 45 19.63 -6.72 0.98
N ALA A 46 18.92 -6.40 2.04
CA ALA A 46 18.45 -5.05 2.32
C ALA A 46 18.23 -4.83 3.83
N SER A 47 18.30 -3.58 4.22
CA SER A 47 18.03 -3.10 5.58
C SER A 47 16.98 -2.00 5.57
N LEU A 48 16.48 -1.64 6.74
CA LEU A 48 15.52 -0.55 6.89
C LEU A 48 16.11 0.81 6.52
N GLU A 49 17.45 0.98 6.55
CA GLU A 49 18.10 2.22 6.14
C GLU A 49 17.86 2.51 4.65
N ASP A 50 17.78 1.47 3.79
CA ASP A 50 17.53 1.60 2.36
C ASP A 50 16.15 2.19 2.04
N VAL A 51 15.22 2.16 3.00
CA VAL A 51 13.84 2.69 2.87
C VAL A 51 13.53 3.76 3.93
N SER A 52 14.52 4.21 4.70
CA SER A 52 14.37 5.21 5.78
C SER A 52 13.77 6.53 5.29
N TRP A 53 13.93 6.86 4.03
CA TRP A 53 13.38 8.06 3.38
C TRP A 53 11.83 8.09 3.35
N LEU A 54 11.16 6.94 3.52
CA LEU A 54 9.70 6.87 3.68
C LEU A 54 9.23 7.54 4.97
N ALA A 55 10.10 7.64 6.00
CA ALA A 55 9.75 8.20 7.30
C ALA A 55 9.25 9.64 7.18
N GLY A 56 8.19 9.97 7.92
CA GLY A 56 7.55 11.27 7.95
C GLY A 56 6.06 11.20 7.71
N SER A 57 5.44 12.36 7.54
CA SER A 57 4.00 12.49 7.30
C SER A 57 3.75 12.87 5.84
N TRP A 58 2.76 12.23 5.25
CA TRP A 58 2.41 12.33 3.86
C TRP A 58 0.89 12.47 3.68
N SER A 59 0.49 13.10 2.61
CA SER A 59 -0.91 13.12 2.16
C SER A 59 -0.99 13.08 0.66
N GLY A 60 -2.15 12.72 0.13
CA GLY A 60 -2.37 12.67 -1.31
C GLY A 60 -3.79 12.28 -1.69
N GLU A 61 -3.93 11.80 -2.92
CA GLU A 61 -5.18 11.33 -3.48
C GLU A 61 -5.03 9.88 -3.95
N ALA A 62 -6.01 9.05 -3.64
CA ALA A 62 -6.13 7.67 -4.07
C ALA A 62 -7.60 7.29 -4.20
N PHE A 63 -7.97 6.49 -5.19
CA PHE A 63 -9.32 5.96 -5.39
C PHE A 63 -10.41 7.04 -5.45
N GLY A 64 -10.10 8.25 -5.96
CA GLY A 64 -11.01 9.38 -5.99
C GLY A 64 -11.29 10.03 -4.63
N SER A 65 -10.48 9.74 -3.64
CA SER A 65 -10.55 10.21 -2.25
C SER A 65 -9.19 10.74 -1.81
N THR A 66 -9.11 11.38 -0.64
CA THR A 66 -7.85 11.82 -0.05
C THR A 66 -7.32 10.81 0.96
N PHE A 67 -6.02 10.80 1.17
CA PHE A 67 -5.41 9.97 2.22
C PHE A 67 -4.37 10.75 3.03
N GLU A 68 -4.12 10.23 4.22
CA GLU A 68 -3.02 10.63 5.08
C GLU A 68 -2.22 9.38 5.46
N GLU A 69 -0.89 9.52 5.48
CA GLU A 69 0.03 8.45 5.86
C GLU A 69 1.14 8.99 6.77
N VAL A 70 1.56 8.18 7.72
CA VAL A 70 2.72 8.49 8.56
C VAL A 70 3.58 7.24 8.74
N TRP A 71 4.89 7.41 8.64
CA TRP A 71 5.88 6.39 8.94
C TRP A 71 6.82 6.86 10.05
N ASN A 72 7.01 6.02 11.05
CA ASN A 72 8.08 6.23 12.04
C ASN A 72 9.44 5.92 11.41
N PRO A 73 10.53 6.60 11.86
CA PRO A 73 11.88 6.21 11.49
C PRO A 73 12.20 4.75 11.87
N PRO A 74 13.17 4.12 11.19
CA PRO A 74 13.66 2.79 11.56
C PRO A 74 14.01 2.68 13.04
N SER A 75 13.51 1.65 13.70
CA SER A 75 13.84 1.37 15.11
C SER A 75 13.55 -0.10 15.42
N ALA A 76 14.44 -0.74 16.16
CA ALA A 76 14.29 -2.12 16.64
C ALA A 76 13.89 -3.14 15.54
N GLY A 77 14.50 -3.01 14.34
CA GLY A 77 14.26 -3.92 13.21
C GLY A 77 12.93 -3.72 12.47
N SER A 78 12.26 -2.58 12.67
CA SER A 78 11.00 -2.27 11.99
C SER A 78 10.79 -0.77 11.75
N MET A 79 9.96 -0.44 10.77
CA MET A 79 9.27 0.84 10.62
C MET A 79 7.77 0.60 10.72
N VAL A 80 7.08 1.43 11.51
CA VAL A 80 5.61 1.37 11.65
C VAL A 80 5.00 2.47 10.81
N GLY A 81 4.02 2.10 9.99
CA GLY A 81 3.23 3.00 9.18
C GLY A 81 1.75 2.97 9.56
N LEU A 82 1.09 4.08 9.39
CA LEU A 82 -0.36 4.20 9.48
C LEU A 82 -0.85 4.95 8.25
N TRP A 83 -1.78 4.35 7.53
CA TRP A 83 -2.46 4.96 6.39
C TRP A 83 -3.95 5.07 6.66
N LYS A 84 -4.58 6.10 6.12
CA LYS A 84 -5.99 6.39 6.35
C LYS A 84 -6.61 7.00 5.10
N LEU A 85 -7.68 6.38 4.55
CA LEU A 85 -8.47 6.92 3.45
C LEU A 85 -9.62 7.76 4.00
N LEU A 86 -9.82 8.93 3.39
CA LEU A 86 -10.84 9.90 3.77
C LEU A 86 -11.74 10.19 2.57
N ASN A 87 -13.05 10.13 2.77
CA ASN A 87 -14.04 10.58 1.80
C ASN A 87 -15.01 11.56 2.48
N ASP A 88 -15.19 12.75 1.90
CA ASP A 88 -16.02 13.81 2.45
C ASP A 88 -15.71 14.12 3.93
N GLY A 89 -14.42 14.10 4.31
CA GLY A 89 -13.94 14.37 5.66
C GLY A 89 -14.22 13.26 6.68
N GLN A 90 -14.67 12.09 6.23
CA GLN A 90 -14.86 10.91 7.07
C GLN A 90 -13.89 9.81 6.71
N VAL A 91 -13.45 9.06 7.71
CA VAL A 91 -12.57 7.90 7.47
C VAL A 91 -13.36 6.78 6.80
N VAL A 92 -12.82 6.26 5.70
CA VAL A 92 -13.34 5.07 5.01
C VAL A 92 -12.74 3.82 5.63
N PHE A 93 -11.40 3.74 5.74
CA PHE A 93 -10.68 2.66 6.40
C PHE A 93 -9.27 3.11 6.80
N TYR A 94 -8.61 2.28 7.62
CA TYR A 94 -7.22 2.43 8.04
C TYR A 94 -6.38 1.23 7.59
N GLU A 95 -5.07 1.47 7.42
CA GLU A 95 -4.06 0.43 7.35
C GLU A 95 -3.03 0.63 8.45
N ILE A 96 -2.68 -0.46 9.15
CA ILE A 96 -1.50 -0.52 10.00
C ILE A 96 -0.46 -1.31 9.23
N MET A 97 0.70 -0.69 9.01
CA MET A 97 1.75 -1.21 8.16
C MET A 97 3.05 -1.41 8.94
N LEU A 98 3.80 -2.43 8.56
CA LEU A 98 5.14 -2.71 9.10
C LEU A 98 6.08 -2.98 7.94
N ILE A 99 7.19 -2.23 7.85
CA ILE A 99 8.36 -2.70 7.09
C ILE A 99 9.30 -3.34 8.09
N VAL A 100 9.67 -4.60 7.84
CA VAL A 100 10.50 -5.40 8.75
C VAL A 100 11.69 -6.02 8.00
N GLU A 101 12.81 -6.15 8.71
CA GLU A 101 13.93 -6.96 8.27
C GLU A 101 13.62 -8.43 8.58
N GLU A 102 13.52 -9.26 7.56
CA GLU A 102 13.32 -10.69 7.70
C GLU A 102 14.05 -11.46 6.60
N GLU A 103 14.68 -12.56 6.98
CA GLU A 103 15.42 -13.44 6.05
C GLU A 103 16.49 -12.68 5.24
N GLY A 104 17.15 -11.70 5.86
CA GLY A 104 18.21 -10.90 5.23
C GLY A 104 17.73 -9.87 4.20
N SER A 105 16.43 -9.59 4.12
CA SER A 105 15.79 -8.70 3.19
C SER A 105 14.66 -7.91 3.87
N LEU A 106 13.79 -7.23 3.09
CA LEU A 106 12.65 -6.47 3.61
C LEU A 106 11.32 -7.10 3.20
N SER A 107 10.34 -6.99 4.10
CA SER A 107 8.92 -7.23 3.80
C SER A 107 8.07 -6.10 4.35
N LEU A 108 7.09 -5.66 3.58
CA LEU A 108 6.03 -4.77 4.02
C LEU A 108 4.80 -5.61 4.33
N LYS A 109 4.26 -5.47 5.54
CA LYS A 109 3.10 -6.18 6.06
C LYS A 109 2.00 -5.18 6.34
N VAL A 110 0.76 -5.51 5.98
CA VAL A 110 -0.40 -4.60 6.11
C VAL A 110 -1.56 -5.33 6.74
N LYS A 111 -2.22 -4.67 7.68
CA LYS A 111 -3.55 -5.01 8.17
C LYS A 111 -4.51 -3.86 7.95
N HIS A 112 -5.70 -4.19 7.46
CA HIS A 112 -6.75 -3.23 7.18
C HIS A 112 -7.80 -3.22 8.29
N PHE A 113 -8.38 -2.06 8.54
CA PHE A 113 -9.40 -1.86 9.54
C PHE A 113 -10.51 -0.94 9.00
N ASN A 114 -11.75 -1.29 9.24
CA ASN A 114 -12.87 -0.39 9.04
C ASN A 114 -12.74 0.87 9.90
N ALA A 115 -13.56 1.89 9.63
CA ALA A 115 -13.59 3.12 10.42
C ALA A 115 -13.89 2.90 11.91
N ASP A 116 -14.58 1.83 12.27
CA ASP A 116 -14.86 1.40 13.64
C ASP A 116 -13.76 0.54 14.28
N PHE A 117 -12.63 0.40 13.60
CA PHE A 117 -11.47 -0.38 14.01
C PHE A 117 -11.68 -1.92 13.98
N THR A 118 -12.71 -2.41 13.30
CA THR A 118 -12.86 -3.84 13.02
C THR A 118 -11.89 -4.26 11.93
N ALA A 119 -11.03 -5.25 12.20
CA ALA A 119 -10.04 -5.75 11.23
C ALA A 119 -10.72 -6.49 10.07
N TRP A 120 -10.12 -6.42 8.87
CA TRP A 120 -10.56 -7.19 7.71
C TRP A 120 -9.94 -8.59 7.67
N GLU A 121 -8.68 -8.69 8.04
CA GLU A 121 -7.97 -9.97 8.11
C GLU A 121 -8.16 -10.59 9.50
N ASP A 122 -8.17 -11.93 9.55
CA ASP A 122 -8.16 -12.67 10.81
C ASP A 122 -6.93 -12.31 11.67
N LYS A 123 -7.00 -12.60 12.97
CA LYS A 123 -5.99 -12.17 13.94
C LYS A 123 -4.56 -12.49 13.53
N GLU A 124 -4.32 -13.66 12.94
CA GLU A 124 -2.98 -14.13 12.56
C GLU A 124 -2.62 -13.78 11.11
N ASP A 125 -3.58 -13.29 10.31
CA ASP A 125 -3.39 -13.00 8.89
C ASP A 125 -3.03 -11.53 8.64
N TYR A 126 -2.32 -11.29 7.54
CA TYR A 126 -1.96 -9.96 7.04
C TYR A 126 -1.59 -10.04 5.55
N VAL A 127 -1.71 -8.94 4.84
CA VAL A 127 -1.18 -8.83 3.48
C VAL A 127 0.33 -8.63 3.56
N ARG A 128 1.10 -9.36 2.73
CA ARG A 128 2.56 -9.27 2.69
C ARG A 128 3.06 -8.93 1.29
N PHE A 129 3.89 -7.90 1.22
CA PHE A 129 4.64 -7.52 0.04
C PHE A 129 6.13 -7.74 0.30
N ARG A 130 6.74 -8.72 -0.36
CA ARG A 130 8.19 -9.02 -0.23
C ARG A 130 8.98 -8.12 -1.18
N LEU A 131 10.16 -7.69 -0.74
CA LEU A 131 11.07 -6.91 -1.57
C LEU A 131 11.47 -7.70 -2.82
N VAL A 132 11.42 -7.04 -3.98
CA VAL A 132 11.84 -7.59 -5.27
C VAL A 132 13.18 -6.99 -5.68
N LYS A 133 13.31 -5.66 -5.66
CA LYS A 133 14.52 -4.93 -6.08
C LYS A 133 14.49 -3.48 -5.65
N PHE A 134 15.65 -2.85 -5.71
CA PHE A 134 15.80 -1.40 -5.82
C PHE A 134 16.14 -1.01 -7.25
N ASP A 135 15.75 0.20 -7.68
CA ASP A 135 16.06 0.74 -8.99
C ASP A 135 16.21 2.27 -8.89
N GLY A 136 17.45 2.75 -8.75
CA GLY A 136 17.71 4.16 -8.45
C GLY A 136 17.04 4.58 -7.14
N ASP A 137 16.19 5.59 -7.20
CA ASP A 137 15.41 6.12 -6.06
C ASP A 137 14.06 5.39 -5.86
N ALA A 138 13.91 4.19 -6.41
CA ALA A 138 12.70 3.39 -6.26
C ALA A 138 12.94 2.10 -5.47
N VAL A 139 11.94 1.73 -4.67
CA VAL A 139 11.85 0.42 -4.00
C VAL A 139 10.64 -0.33 -4.52
N HIS A 140 10.85 -1.58 -4.91
CA HIS A 140 9.83 -2.45 -5.48
C HIS A 140 9.61 -3.66 -4.60
N PHE A 141 8.43 -3.71 -3.98
CA PHE A 141 7.89 -4.90 -3.37
C PHE A 141 7.00 -5.64 -4.38
N SER A 142 6.71 -6.91 -4.14
CA SER A 142 5.88 -7.71 -5.04
C SER A 142 4.44 -7.19 -5.09
N GLY A 143 4.09 -6.48 -6.17
CA GLY A 143 2.78 -5.85 -6.38
C GLY A 143 2.64 -4.43 -5.83
N LEU A 144 3.69 -3.85 -5.25
CA LEU A 144 3.69 -2.49 -4.71
C LEU A 144 5.05 -1.85 -4.92
N SER A 145 5.09 -0.64 -5.46
CA SER A 145 6.34 0.10 -5.70
C SER A 145 6.23 1.52 -5.16
N PHE A 146 7.34 2.03 -4.63
CA PHE A 146 7.50 3.43 -4.25
C PHE A 146 8.64 4.06 -5.04
N TYR A 147 8.39 5.22 -5.62
CA TYR A 147 9.35 6.03 -6.37
C TYR A 147 9.55 7.35 -5.64
N ARG A 148 10.74 7.57 -5.12
CA ARG A 148 11.13 8.86 -4.54
C ARG A 148 11.40 9.85 -5.66
N ILE A 149 10.54 10.85 -5.81
CA ILE A 149 10.69 11.90 -6.82
C ILE A 149 11.64 12.98 -6.31
N ASN A 150 11.48 13.36 -5.04
CA ASN A 150 12.34 14.29 -4.30
C ASN A 150 12.04 14.16 -2.79
N GLU A 151 12.51 15.09 -1.96
CA GLU A 151 12.29 15.05 -0.50
C GLU A 151 10.83 15.31 -0.10
N GLU A 152 10.06 16.00 -0.96
CA GLU A 152 8.68 16.43 -0.68
C GLU A 152 7.63 15.63 -1.46
N GLU A 153 8.04 14.77 -2.40
CA GLU A 153 7.14 14.03 -3.27
C GLU A 153 7.61 12.60 -3.52
N MET A 154 6.71 11.65 -3.37
CA MET A 154 6.88 10.27 -3.83
C MET A 154 5.63 9.80 -4.56
N HIS A 155 5.79 8.82 -5.43
CA HIS A 155 4.68 8.12 -6.09
C HIS A 155 4.66 6.66 -5.63
N ALA A 156 3.51 6.15 -5.29
CA ALA A 156 3.31 4.71 -5.10
C ALA A 156 2.42 4.14 -6.21
N PHE A 157 2.70 2.89 -6.56
CA PHE A 157 1.91 2.12 -7.53
C PHE A 157 1.57 0.77 -6.91
N ILE A 158 0.30 0.46 -6.85
CA ILE A 158 -0.19 -0.81 -6.31
C ILE A 158 -1.04 -1.54 -7.33
N VAL A 159 -0.84 -2.85 -7.42
CA VAL A 159 -1.69 -3.71 -8.23
C VAL A 159 -2.93 -4.09 -7.44
N MET A 160 -4.07 -3.87 -8.06
CA MET A 160 -5.37 -4.29 -7.56
C MET A 160 -6.07 -5.19 -8.56
N THR A 161 -6.83 -6.15 -8.06
CA THR A 161 -7.70 -6.98 -8.89
C THR A 161 -9.14 -6.66 -8.54
N HIS A 162 -9.88 -6.16 -9.50
CA HIS A 162 -11.29 -5.87 -9.37
C HIS A 162 -12.08 -6.60 -10.47
N GLU A 163 -13.07 -7.40 -10.11
CA GLU A 163 -13.88 -8.20 -11.04
C GLU A 163 -13.06 -9.07 -12.02
N GLY A 164 -11.88 -9.54 -11.58
CA GLY A 164 -10.96 -10.34 -12.39
C GLY A 164 -10.05 -9.53 -13.32
N GLU A 165 -10.22 -8.22 -13.40
CA GLU A 165 -9.31 -7.32 -14.12
C GLU A 165 -8.18 -6.84 -13.20
N VAL A 166 -6.96 -6.89 -13.72
CA VAL A 166 -5.78 -6.34 -13.06
C VAL A 166 -5.65 -4.88 -13.43
N ARG A 167 -5.55 -4.01 -12.43
CA ARG A 167 -5.34 -2.57 -12.59
C ARG A 167 -4.20 -2.11 -11.71
N GLU A 168 -3.47 -1.14 -12.19
CA GLU A 168 -2.48 -0.41 -11.42
C GLU A 168 -3.10 0.90 -10.94
N GLU A 169 -3.04 1.14 -9.64
CA GLU A 169 -3.44 2.42 -9.05
C GLU A 169 -2.18 3.22 -8.72
N LYS A 170 -2.15 4.46 -9.20
CA LYS A 170 -1.11 5.42 -8.88
C LYS A 170 -1.57 6.33 -7.76
N MET A 171 -0.75 6.48 -6.74
CA MET A 171 -0.93 7.42 -5.64
C MET A 171 0.20 8.43 -5.65
N VAL A 172 -0.12 9.71 -5.60
CA VAL A 172 0.85 10.81 -5.51
C VAL A 172 0.87 11.31 -4.08
N TYR A 173 2.01 11.16 -3.44
CA TYR A 173 2.26 11.55 -2.06
C TYR A 173 2.98 12.89 -2.01
N ARG A 174 2.53 13.76 -1.13
CA ARG A 174 3.20 15.00 -0.79
C ARG A 174 3.49 15.04 0.70
N ARG A 175 4.71 15.43 1.05
CA ARG A 175 5.11 15.54 2.45
C ARG A 175 4.30 16.63 3.13
N THR A 176 3.77 16.32 4.32
CA THR A 176 3.11 17.30 5.18
C THR A 176 4.07 17.75 6.28
N ARG A 177 3.92 19.01 6.70
CA ARG A 177 4.75 19.63 7.76
C ARG A 177 4.15 19.41 9.15
#